data_e9ff2081b8e7bd1f63ba282a9d835c52
#
_entry.id   e9ff2081b8e7bd1f63ba282a9d835c52
#
_cell.length_a   1.000
_cell.length_b   1.000
_cell.length_c   1.000
_cell.angle_alpha   90.00
_cell.angle_beta   90.00
_cell.angle_gamma   90.00
#
_symmetry.space_group_name_H-M   'P 1'
#
loop_
_entity.id
_entity.type
_entity.pdbx_description
1 polymer ?
#
loop_
_entity_poly.entity_id
_entity_poly.type
_entity_poly.pdbx_seq_one_letter_code
_entity_poly.pdbx_strand_id
1 'polypeptide(L)'
;LGSCAATGGFTVYAKGGQQAQPQHSSFLALQNIVKVDLAVPGCPPSPDIIKKILLAAINNDMDYLKPFMDFASNKEVCGCDLQKKVLNHSLCIGCGACAATCPTRAMSMKDGRPLFNCDRCVKCGLCYYQCTRSWLPIDQMKKEIGY
;
A
#
# COMPACT_ATOMS: atom_id res chain seq x y z
N LEU A 1 7.38 3.40 10.82
CA LEU A 1 6.56 4.32 10.05
C LEU A 1 7.28 4.78 8.80
N GLY A 2 6.50 5.02 7.72
CA GLY A 2 7.00 5.50 6.44
C GLY A 2 7.39 4.40 5.47
N SER A 3 7.34 4.70 4.15
CA SER A 3 7.60 3.72 3.09
C SER A 3 9.03 3.18 3.13
N CYS A 4 10.03 4.00 3.48
CA CYS A 4 11.41 3.53 3.57
C CYS A 4 11.58 2.49 4.68
N ALA A 5 10.96 2.68 5.84
CA ALA A 5 10.99 1.71 6.92
C ALA A 5 10.14 0.47 6.61
N ALA A 6 8.95 0.66 6.04
CA ALA A 6 8.00 -0.43 5.80
C ALA A 6 8.36 -1.33 4.62
N THR A 7 8.96 -0.79 3.55
CA THR A 7 9.22 -1.54 2.31
C THR A 7 10.61 -1.32 1.72
N GLY A 8 11.44 -0.51 2.38
CA GLY A 8 12.69 0.00 1.80
C GLY A 8 12.48 1.18 0.85
N GLY A 9 11.23 1.43 0.45
CA GLY A 9 10.87 2.55 -0.43
C GLY A 9 11.76 2.66 -1.67
N PHE A 10 12.17 3.86 -2.01
CA PHE A 10 13.03 4.09 -3.17
C PHE A 10 14.50 3.66 -2.96
N THR A 11 14.89 3.36 -1.71
CA THR A 11 16.28 2.99 -1.41
C THR A 11 16.65 1.56 -1.86
N VAL A 12 15.66 0.72 -2.14
CA VAL A 12 15.88 -0.70 -2.50
C VAL A 12 15.37 -1.08 -3.88
N TYR A 13 14.73 -0.17 -4.62
CA TYR A 13 14.19 -0.55 -5.91
C TYR A 13 15.17 -0.33 -7.07
N ALA A 14 15.12 -1.23 -8.03
CA ALA A 14 15.91 -1.19 -9.25
C ALA A 14 15.09 -1.62 -10.48
N LYS A 15 13.78 -1.29 -10.50
CA LYS A 15 12.86 -1.70 -11.58
C LYS A 15 12.52 -0.55 -12.52
N GLY A 16 12.14 -0.89 -13.73
CA GLY A 16 11.72 0.08 -14.75
C GLY A 16 12.85 0.97 -15.25
N GLY A 17 14.08 0.47 -15.27
CA GLY A 17 15.26 1.19 -15.70
C GLY A 17 15.82 2.19 -14.68
N GLN A 18 15.29 2.18 -13.46
CA GLN A 18 15.74 3.01 -12.35
C GLN A 18 16.59 2.17 -11.39
N GLN A 19 17.60 2.79 -10.82
CA GLN A 19 18.44 2.18 -9.80
C GLN A 19 18.43 3.06 -8.55
N ALA A 20 18.38 2.42 -7.38
CA ALA A 20 18.52 3.11 -6.12
C ALA A 20 19.90 3.78 -6.03
N GLN A 21 19.94 5.03 -5.54
CA GLN A 21 21.18 5.78 -5.34
C GLN A 21 21.15 6.40 -3.95
N PRO A 22 22.14 6.12 -3.10
CA PRO A 22 23.23 5.15 -3.28
C PRO A 22 22.74 3.68 -3.19
N GLN A 23 23.40 2.79 -3.89
CA GLN A 23 23.16 1.35 -3.77
C GLN A 23 24.00 0.78 -2.62
N HIS A 24 23.35 0.11 -1.69
CA HIS A 24 24.03 -0.56 -0.58
C HIS A 24 23.24 -1.76 -0.10
N SER A 25 23.92 -2.85 0.22
CA SER A 25 23.30 -4.09 0.70
C SER A 25 22.56 -3.95 2.03
N SER A 26 22.89 -2.90 2.80
CA SER A 26 22.24 -2.59 4.09
C SER A 26 20.95 -1.75 3.93
N PHE A 27 20.57 -1.33 2.74
CA PHE A 27 19.31 -0.62 2.49
C PHE A 27 18.17 -1.62 2.40
N LEU A 28 17.65 -1.99 3.55
CA LEU A 28 16.59 -2.97 3.72
C LEU A 28 15.37 -2.33 4.38
N ALA A 29 14.20 -2.91 4.13
CA ALA A 29 13.02 -2.59 4.93
C ALA A 29 13.28 -3.02 6.38
N LEU A 30 12.80 -2.22 7.35
CA LEU A 30 13.04 -2.48 8.77
C LEU A 30 12.52 -3.85 9.20
N GLN A 31 11.39 -4.30 8.63
CA GLN A 31 10.81 -5.62 8.89
C GLN A 31 11.69 -6.80 8.44
N ASN A 32 12.73 -6.56 7.64
CA ASN A 32 13.70 -7.58 7.25
C ASN A 32 14.81 -7.76 8.31
N ILE A 33 14.89 -6.84 9.27
CA ILE A 33 15.95 -6.79 10.30
C ILE A 33 15.36 -7.05 11.68
N VAL A 34 14.22 -6.48 12.00
CA VAL A 34 13.54 -6.60 13.30
C VAL A 34 12.08 -7.00 13.11
N LYS A 35 11.49 -7.58 14.17
CA LYS A 35 10.06 -7.84 14.21
C LYS A 35 9.30 -6.51 14.18
N VAL A 36 8.34 -6.40 13.26
CA VAL A 36 7.46 -5.25 13.11
C VAL A 36 6.03 -5.73 13.29
N ASP A 37 5.29 -5.16 14.23
CA ASP A 37 3.90 -5.53 14.49
C ASP A 37 2.92 -4.76 13.61
N LEU A 38 3.23 -3.49 13.33
CA LEU A 38 2.39 -2.59 12.51
C LEU A 38 3.27 -1.82 11.52
N ALA A 39 2.96 -1.88 10.25
CA ALA A 39 3.65 -1.13 9.21
C ALA A 39 2.72 -0.07 8.60
N VAL A 40 3.13 1.20 8.69
CA VAL A 40 2.39 2.35 8.19
C VAL A 40 3.13 2.96 7.01
N PRO A 41 2.68 2.70 5.77
CA PRO A 41 3.31 3.29 4.59
C PRO A 41 2.98 4.79 4.48
N GLY A 42 3.80 5.50 3.73
CA GLY A 42 3.65 6.93 3.45
C GLY A 42 5.01 7.60 3.27
N CYS A 43 5.07 8.66 2.49
CA CYS A 43 6.32 9.40 2.27
C CYS A 43 6.04 10.93 2.27
N PRO A 44 5.89 11.51 3.46
CA PRO A 44 5.74 10.91 4.80
C PRO A 44 4.34 10.29 5.01
N PRO A 45 4.15 9.45 6.04
CA PRO A 45 2.81 9.02 6.43
C PRO A 45 2.01 10.19 7.01
N SER A 46 0.70 10.20 6.75
CA SER A 46 -0.19 11.24 7.23
C SER A 46 -0.25 11.25 8.77
N PRO A 47 -0.12 12.42 9.43
CA PRO A 47 -0.29 12.55 10.88
C PRO A 47 -1.63 12.01 11.38
N ASP A 48 -2.70 12.19 10.60
CA ASP A 48 -4.04 11.70 10.95
C ASP A 48 -4.11 10.16 10.97
N ILE A 49 -3.46 9.50 10.02
CA ILE A 49 -3.37 8.03 10.00
C ILE A 49 -2.58 7.54 11.21
N ILE A 50 -1.45 8.17 11.53
CA ILE A 50 -0.64 7.83 12.70
C ILE A 50 -1.48 7.96 13.97
N LYS A 51 -2.18 9.08 14.14
CA LYS A 51 -3.06 9.33 15.29
C LYS A 51 -4.15 8.26 15.41
N LYS A 52 -4.83 7.93 14.31
CA LYS A 52 -5.89 6.90 14.29
C LYS A 52 -5.36 5.53 14.66
N ILE A 53 -4.19 5.14 14.14
CA ILE A 53 -3.57 3.86 14.48
C ILE A 53 -3.20 3.79 15.96
N LEU A 54 -2.63 4.87 16.52
CA LEU A 54 -2.30 4.92 17.96
C LEU A 54 -3.57 4.80 18.83
N LEU A 55 -4.64 5.52 18.48
CA LEU A 55 -5.92 5.42 19.20
C LEU A 55 -6.54 4.02 19.07
N ALA A 56 -6.50 3.43 17.89
CA ALA A 56 -6.97 2.07 17.66
C ALA A 56 -6.16 1.04 18.46
N ALA A 57 -4.85 1.21 18.57
CA ALA A 57 -3.98 0.35 19.38
C ALA A 57 -4.31 0.47 20.88
N ILE A 58 -4.56 1.69 21.39
CA ILE A 58 -4.94 1.93 22.78
C ILE A 58 -6.31 1.30 23.08
N ASN A 59 -7.25 1.39 22.14
CA ASN A 59 -8.60 0.88 22.29
C ASN A 59 -8.74 -0.61 21.91
N ASN A 60 -7.65 -1.30 21.53
CA ASN A 60 -7.66 -2.67 21.04
C ASN A 60 -8.60 -2.89 19.84
N ASP A 61 -8.74 -1.89 18.97
CA ASP A 61 -9.52 -1.99 17.73
C ASP A 61 -8.73 -2.79 16.69
N MET A 62 -8.82 -4.11 16.80
CA MET A 62 -8.08 -5.04 15.95
C MET A 62 -8.57 -5.02 14.50
N ASP A 63 -9.84 -4.71 14.25
CA ASP A 63 -10.38 -4.62 12.88
C ASP A 63 -9.74 -3.46 12.12
N TYR A 64 -9.54 -2.32 12.78
CA TYR A 64 -8.83 -1.18 12.20
C TYR A 64 -7.32 -1.46 12.03
N LEU A 65 -6.69 -2.17 12.97
CA LEU A 65 -5.25 -2.46 12.97
C LEU A 65 -4.87 -3.59 12.01
N LYS A 66 -5.76 -4.54 11.76
CA LYS A 66 -5.48 -5.75 10.98
C LYS A 66 -4.79 -5.49 9.63
N PRO A 67 -5.22 -4.54 8.78
CA PRO A 67 -4.55 -4.28 7.51
C PRO A 67 -3.09 -3.84 7.66
N PHE A 68 -2.75 -3.10 8.73
CA PHE A 68 -1.39 -2.66 9.02
C PHE A 68 -0.53 -3.79 9.60
N MET A 69 -1.14 -4.74 10.32
CA MET A 69 -0.51 -5.97 10.78
C MET A 69 -0.24 -6.92 9.60
N ASP A 70 -1.24 -7.11 8.72
CA ASP A 70 -1.11 -7.90 7.51
C ASP A 70 -0.01 -7.34 6.59
N PHE A 71 0.11 -6.02 6.52
CA PHE A 71 1.17 -5.36 5.77
C PHE A 71 2.55 -5.56 6.42
N ALA A 72 2.64 -5.55 7.73
CA ALA A 72 3.88 -5.83 8.45
C ALA A 72 4.34 -7.30 8.26
N SER A 73 3.40 -8.24 8.20
CA SER A 73 3.68 -9.67 7.98
C SER A 73 3.90 -10.02 6.51
N ASN A 74 3.19 -9.36 5.60
CA ASN A 74 3.35 -9.52 4.16
C ASN A 74 4.43 -8.56 3.66
N LYS A 75 5.60 -9.09 3.38
CA LYS A 75 6.77 -8.31 2.97
C LYS A 75 6.56 -7.45 1.71
N GLU A 76 5.50 -7.68 0.94
CA GLU A 76 5.27 -7.02 -0.33
C GLU A 76 3.77 -6.81 -0.60
N VAL A 77 3.34 -5.57 -0.77
CA VAL A 77 2.01 -5.22 -1.29
C VAL A 77 2.16 -4.65 -2.69
N CYS A 78 1.69 -5.39 -3.66
CA CYS A 78 1.79 -5.05 -5.08
C CYS A 78 0.64 -4.13 -5.53
N GLY A 79 0.83 -3.35 -6.59
CA GLY A 79 -0.28 -2.72 -7.31
C GLY A 79 -1.31 -3.73 -7.84
N CYS A 80 -0.92 -4.97 -8.02
CA CYS A 80 -1.82 -6.08 -8.36
C CYS A 80 -2.87 -6.38 -7.27
N ASP A 81 -2.62 -6.05 -6.01
CA ASP A 81 -3.63 -6.20 -4.95
C ASP A 81 -4.73 -5.15 -5.11
N LEU A 82 -4.37 -3.93 -5.52
CA LEU A 82 -5.35 -2.93 -5.92
C LEU A 82 -6.17 -3.41 -7.13
N GLN A 83 -5.53 -4.02 -8.12
CA GLN A 83 -6.21 -4.61 -9.28
C GLN A 83 -7.23 -5.66 -8.84
N LYS A 84 -6.81 -6.60 -8.01
CA LYS A 84 -7.65 -7.71 -7.53
C LYS A 84 -8.83 -7.22 -6.69
N LYS A 85 -8.55 -6.37 -5.68
CA LYS A 85 -9.55 -5.98 -4.68
C LYS A 85 -10.45 -4.82 -5.08
N VAL A 86 -9.99 -3.93 -5.97
CA VAL A 86 -10.75 -2.73 -6.33
C VAL A 86 -11.19 -2.74 -7.78
N LEU A 87 -10.25 -2.91 -8.70
CA LEU A 87 -10.55 -2.78 -10.13
C LEU A 87 -11.42 -3.94 -10.63
N ASN A 88 -11.04 -5.17 -10.31
CA ASN A 88 -11.79 -6.36 -10.74
C ASN A 88 -13.21 -6.44 -10.14
N HIS A 89 -13.44 -5.73 -9.01
CA HIS A 89 -14.76 -5.63 -8.40
C HIS A 89 -15.54 -4.36 -8.82
N SER A 90 -15.03 -3.62 -9.81
CA SER A 90 -15.66 -2.39 -10.32
C SER A 90 -15.86 -1.28 -9.27
N LEU A 91 -15.11 -1.31 -8.19
CA LEU A 91 -15.21 -0.33 -7.09
C LEU A 91 -14.48 0.98 -7.39
N CYS A 92 -13.66 1.01 -8.44
CA CYS A 92 -12.86 2.17 -8.80
C CYS A 92 -13.75 3.34 -9.28
N ILE A 93 -13.55 4.50 -8.66
CA ILE A 93 -14.25 5.75 -9.02
C ILE A 93 -13.40 6.70 -9.89
N GLY A 94 -12.21 6.26 -10.31
CA GLY A 94 -11.35 7.06 -11.20
C GLY A 94 -10.67 8.27 -10.53
N CYS A 95 -10.56 8.31 -9.20
CA CYS A 95 -10.05 9.48 -8.47
C CYS A 95 -8.55 9.79 -8.70
N GLY A 96 -7.77 8.88 -9.26
CA GLY A 96 -6.35 9.08 -9.58
C GLY A 96 -5.38 8.99 -8.41
N ALA A 97 -5.84 8.82 -7.16
CA ALA A 97 -4.99 8.78 -5.97
C ALA A 97 -3.86 7.72 -6.08
N CYS A 98 -4.16 6.54 -6.63
CA CYS A 98 -3.18 5.49 -6.83
C CYS A 98 -2.05 5.87 -7.81
N ALA A 99 -2.37 6.65 -8.85
CA ALA A 99 -1.37 7.14 -9.80
C ALA A 99 -0.55 8.29 -9.21
N ALA A 100 -1.21 9.22 -8.50
CA ALA A 100 -0.55 10.36 -7.89
C ALA A 100 0.45 9.96 -6.79
N THR A 101 0.15 8.89 -6.04
CA THR A 101 0.99 8.42 -4.94
C THR A 101 2.10 7.44 -5.36
N CYS A 102 2.08 6.95 -6.60
CA CYS A 102 3.02 5.92 -7.06
C CYS A 102 4.43 6.51 -7.29
N PRO A 103 5.44 6.16 -6.48
CA PRO A 103 6.78 6.76 -6.57
C PRO A 103 7.52 6.37 -7.86
N THR A 104 7.20 5.22 -8.44
CA THR A 104 7.85 4.70 -9.66
C THR A 104 7.00 4.88 -10.91
N ARG A 105 5.84 5.56 -10.78
CA ARG A 105 4.87 5.69 -11.87
C ARG A 105 4.46 4.35 -12.49
N ALA A 106 4.42 3.30 -11.66
CA ALA A 106 3.88 2.01 -12.05
C ALA A 106 2.36 2.05 -12.23
N MET A 107 1.71 3.05 -11.61
CA MET A 107 0.29 3.35 -11.81
C MET A 107 0.17 4.62 -12.62
N SER A 108 -0.61 4.58 -13.69
CA SER A 108 -0.98 5.74 -14.51
C SER A 108 -2.49 5.75 -14.70
N MET A 109 -3.06 6.87 -15.16
CA MET A 109 -4.47 6.96 -15.50
C MET A 109 -4.64 6.95 -17.02
N LYS A 110 -5.58 6.14 -17.50
CA LYS A 110 -6.02 6.14 -18.89
C LYS A 110 -7.56 6.04 -18.91
N ASP A 111 -8.19 6.94 -19.61
CA ASP A 111 -9.65 6.98 -19.77
C ASP A 111 -10.42 6.91 -18.43
N GLY A 112 -9.91 7.63 -17.41
CA GLY A 112 -10.49 7.66 -16.06
C GLY A 112 -10.28 6.40 -15.23
N ARG A 113 -9.45 5.45 -15.70
CA ARG A 113 -9.15 4.20 -15.00
C ARG A 113 -7.64 4.05 -14.77
N PRO A 114 -7.22 3.46 -13.64
CA PRO A 114 -5.80 3.18 -13.42
C PRO A 114 -5.33 2.05 -14.33
N LEU A 115 -4.18 2.30 -14.94
CA LEU A 115 -3.40 1.33 -15.71
C LEU A 115 -2.16 0.96 -14.91
N PHE A 116 -1.92 -0.33 -14.72
CA PHE A 116 -0.83 -0.85 -13.92
C PHE A 116 0.28 -1.46 -14.79
N ASN A 117 1.51 -1.00 -14.56
CA ASN A 117 2.73 -1.57 -15.14
C ASN A 117 3.48 -2.35 -14.05
N CYS A 118 3.47 -3.67 -14.15
CA CYS A 118 4.07 -4.56 -13.17
C CYS A 118 5.60 -4.43 -13.10
N ASP A 119 6.26 -4.17 -14.24
CA ASP A 119 7.73 -4.11 -14.33
C ASP A 119 8.31 -2.92 -13.56
N ARG A 120 7.52 -1.86 -13.40
CA ARG A 120 7.90 -0.67 -12.64
C ARG A 120 7.51 -0.74 -11.18
N CYS A 121 6.72 -1.74 -10.77
CA CYS A 121 6.19 -1.82 -9.42
C CYS A 121 7.25 -2.32 -8.43
N VAL A 122 7.52 -1.51 -7.41
CA VAL A 122 8.45 -1.84 -6.31
C VAL A 122 7.72 -2.40 -5.09
N LYS A 123 6.44 -2.76 -5.24
CA LYS A 123 5.60 -3.39 -4.22
C LYS A 123 5.52 -2.62 -2.89
N CYS A 124 5.54 -1.30 -2.95
CA CYS A 124 5.50 -0.44 -1.76
C CYS A 124 4.10 -0.31 -1.13
N GLY A 125 3.06 -0.78 -1.79
CA GLY A 125 1.68 -0.77 -1.30
C GLY A 125 0.98 0.60 -1.28
N LEU A 126 1.66 1.71 -1.59
CA LEU A 126 1.10 3.06 -1.47
C LEU A 126 -0.22 3.24 -2.24
N CYS A 127 -0.29 2.74 -3.47
CA CYS A 127 -1.51 2.82 -4.29
C CYS A 127 -2.70 2.11 -3.63
N TYR A 128 -2.46 1.00 -2.95
CA TYR A 128 -3.48 0.24 -2.23
C TYR A 128 -3.94 0.99 -0.97
N TYR A 129 -3.01 1.45 -0.14
CA TYR A 129 -3.31 2.13 1.11
C TYR A 129 -3.89 3.53 0.94
N GLN A 130 -3.62 4.20 -0.17
CA GLN A 130 -4.22 5.50 -0.49
C GLN A 130 -5.57 5.38 -1.22
N CYS A 131 -5.94 4.18 -1.64
CA CYS A 131 -7.23 3.96 -2.31
C CYS A 131 -8.36 3.94 -1.29
N THR A 132 -9.29 4.88 -1.40
CA THR A 132 -10.48 4.97 -0.53
C THR A 132 -11.41 3.75 -0.64
N ARG A 133 -11.26 2.95 -1.70
CA ARG A 133 -12.09 1.78 -1.99
C ARG A 133 -11.46 0.46 -1.55
N SER A 134 -10.15 0.43 -1.26
CA SER A 134 -9.47 -0.78 -0.80
C SER A 134 -9.96 -1.27 0.57
N TRP A 135 -10.57 -0.39 1.35
CA TRP A 135 -11.07 -0.66 2.69
C TRP A 135 -12.54 -1.08 2.75
N LEU A 136 -13.22 -1.16 1.62
CA LEU A 136 -14.61 -1.61 1.59
C LEU A 136 -14.69 -3.10 1.94
N PRO A 137 -15.59 -3.50 2.86
CA PRO A 137 -15.77 -4.89 3.26
C PRO A 137 -16.56 -5.65 2.17
N ILE A 138 -15.89 -6.01 1.08
CA ILE A 138 -16.51 -6.60 -0.12
C ILE A 138 -17.28 -7.88 0.22
N ASP A 139 -16.71 -8.73 1.07
CA ASP A 139 -17.33 -10.01 1.41
C ASP A 139 -18.61 -9.81 2.24
N GLN A 140 -18.63 -8.81 3.11
CA GLN A 140 -19.82 -8.42 3.85
C GLN A 140 -20.88 -7.83 2.91
N MET A 141 -20.47 -6.90 2.04
CA MET A 141 -21.37 -6.31 1.05
C MET A 141 -22.02 -7.36 0.14
N LYS A 142 -21.25 -8.34 -0.34
CA LYS A 142 -21.76 -9.43 -1.16
C LYS A 142 -22.83 -10.24 -0.44
N LYS A 143 -22.64 -10.54 0.85
CA LYS A 143 -23.63 -11.24 1.67
C LYS A 143 -24.92 -10.42 1.84
N GLU A 144 -24.81 -9.12 2.02
CA GLU A 144 -25.96 -8.23 2.22
C GLU A 144 -26.80 -8.04 0.95
N ILE A 145 -26.16 -8.03 -0.22
CA ILE A 145 -26.86 -7.87 -1.51
C ILE A 145 -27.19 -9.20 -2.21
N GLY A 146 -26.91 -10.35 -1.57
CA GLY A 146 -27.30 -11.67 -2.07
C GLY A 146 -26.47 -12.19 -3.25
N TYR A 147 -25.18 -11.85 -3.33
CA TYR A 147 -24.24 -12.37 -4.33
C TYR A 147 -23.41 -13.52 -3.79
#